data_07a8a0220bf5deeabdd473bbd15f608a
#
_entry.id   07a8a0220bf5deeabdd473bbd15f608a
#
_cell.length_a   1.000
_cell.length_b   1.000
_cell.length_c   1.000
_cell.angle_alpha   90.00
_cell.angle_beta   90.00
_cell.angle_gamma   90.00
#
_symmetry.space_group_name_H-M   'P 1'
#
loop_
_entity.id
_entity.type
_entity.pdbx_description
1 polymer ?
#
loop_
_entity_poly.entity_id
_entity_poly.type
_entity_poly.pdbx_seq_one_letter_code
_entity_poly.pdbx_strand_id
1 'polypeptide(L)'
;MEGNGQDMYVAGEERFGFFTSHGYSLSRIIPTFRRFYTFVINDITNQKFSRIMDIGSGNGYVLAQVISQNSNATGYGIDPSPYMVRIGSRRARRMGISARVTFMMGSSHEIPTKGKFDIIYSTMSFHHWSNREKAVTDIMQLLDDNGKFMIYEASPRGGFNRKLVKAHLMDREDFILLSKKTGVPIAEIVENGGFIRATFVNR
;
A
#
# COMPACT_ATOMS: atom_id res chain seq x y z
N MET A 1 16.24 28.25 -13.77
CA MET A 1 16.97 27.32 -12.86
C MET A 1 16.14 26.06 -12.79
N GLU A 2 16.48 25.08 -13.63
CA GLU A 2 15.86 23.77 -13.65
C GLU A 2 16.41 22.97 -12.49
N GLY A 3 15.57 22.69 -11.50
CA GLY A 3 15.92 21.83 -10.38
C GLY A 3 16.05 20.39 -10.86
N ASN A 4 17.24 19.83 -10.78
CA ASN A 4 17.52 18.41 -10.92
C ASN A 4 16.65 17.63 -9.94
N GLY A 5 15.51 17.11 -10.44
CA GLY A 5 14.79 16.05 -9.76
C GLY A 5 15.65 14.79 -9.79
N GLN A 6 16.44 14.57 -8.74
CA GLN A 6 17.13 13.31 -8.55
C GLN A 6 16.08 12.19 -8.61
N ASP A 7 16.30 11.26 -9.52
CA ASP A 7 15.46 10.07 -9.70
C ASP A 7 15.43 9.27 -8.37
N MET A 8 14.35 9.39 -7.61
CA MET A 8 14.10 8.60 -6.37
C MET A 8 13.76 7.14 -6.66
N TYR A 9 14.00 6.67 -7.87
CA TYR A 9 13.76 5.30 -8.27
C TYR A 9 15.00 4.44 -8.03
N VAL A 10 14.82 3.38 -7.27
CA VAL A 10 15.82 2.30 -7.20
C VAL A 10 15.75 1.51 -8.51
N ALA A 11 16.90 1.14 -9.08
CA ALA A 11 16.95 0.33 -10.30
C ALA A 11 16.18 -0.99 -10.09
N GLY A 12 15.14 -1.23 -10.91
CA GLY A 12 14.27 -2.40 -10.80
C GLY A 12 12.83 -2.12 -10.34
N GLU A 13 12.50 -0.92 -9.87
CA GLU A 13 11.12 -0.51 -9.62
C GLU A 13 10.45 -0.04 -10.92
N GLU A 14 9.21 -0.48 -11.17
CA GLU A 14 8.47 -0.07 -12.37
C GLU A 14 8.05 1.40 -12.28
N ARG A 15 8.43 2.20 -13.29
CA ARG A 15 7.99 3.59 -13.42
C ARG A 15 6.53 3.62 -13.90
N PHE A 16 5.61 4.01 -13.04
CA PHE A 16 4.25 4.31 -13.44
C PHE A 16 4.19 5.67 -14.16
N GLY A 17 4.33 5.65 -15.48
CA GLY A 17 4.17 6.83 -16.33
C GLY A 17 2.70 7.30 -16.40
N PHE A 18 2.49 8.48 -17.01
CA PHE A 18 1.17 9.11 -17.18
C PHE A 18 0.12 8.16 -17.79
N PHE A 19 0.48 7.35 -18.78
CA PHE A 19 -0.44 6.42 -19.44
C PHE A 19 -0.85 5.22 -18.58
N THR A 20 0.06 4.68 -17.77
CA THR A 20 -0.25 3.59 -16.83
C THR A 20 -1.14 4.09 -15.68
N SER A 21 -0.97 5.33 -15.25
CA SER A 21 -1.79 5.97 -14.20
C SER A 21 -3.28 6.10 -14.57
N HIS A 22 -3.60 6.34 -15.83
CA HIS A 22 -5.00 6.39 -16.32
C HIS A 22 -5.64 5.00 -16.38
N GLY A 23 -4.89 3.97 -16.77
CA GLY A 23 -5.34 2.57 -16.71
C GLY A 23 -5.70 2.12 -15.30
N TYR A 24 -4.94 2.54 -14.31
CA TYR A 24 -5.19 2.26 -12.90
C TYR A 24 -6.47 2.93 -12.36
N SER A 25 -6.80 4.13 -12.83
CA SER A 25 -8.06 4.80 -12.48
C SER A 25 -9.29 4.06 -13.03
N LEU A 26 -9.17 3.44 -14.20
CA LEU A 26 -10.22 2.65 -14.85
C LEU A 26 -10.39 1.25 -14.24
N SER A 27 -9.38 0.71 -13.57
CA SER A 27 -9.45 -0.62 -12.93
C SER A 27 -10.58 -0.74 -11.91
N ARG A 28 -10.97 0.38 -11.26
CA ARG A 28 -12.10 0.40 -10.30
C ARG A 28 -13.46 0.10 -10.92
N ILE A 29 -13.60 0.21 -12.25
CA ILE A 29 -14.82 -0.12 -12.98
C ILE A 29 -14.93 -1.64 -13.15
N ILE A 30 -13.80 -2.34 -13.12
CA ILE A 30 -13.76 -3.81 -13.22
C ILE A 30 -14.27 -4.41 -11.89
N PRO A 31 -15.31 -5.26 -11.91
CA PRO A 31 -15.94 -5.77 -10.69
C PRO A 31 -14.98 -6.43 -9.70
N THR A 32 -13.95 -7.12 -10.20
CA THR A 32 -12.94 -7.79 -9.38
C THR A 32 -12.11 -6.79 -8.56
N PHE A 33 -11.64 -5.71 -9.18
CA PHE A 33 -10.89 -4.68 -8.45
C PHE A 33 -11.77 -3.91 -7.47
N ARG A 34 -13.04 -3.69 -7.80
CA ARG A 34 -14.00 -3.09 -6.86
C ARG A 34 -14.18 -3.95 -5.61
N ARG A 35 -14.33 -5.27 -5.76
CA ARG A 35 -14.39 -6.21 -4.64
C ARG A 35 -13.12 -6.18 -3.80
N PHE A 36 -11.96 -6.15 -4.46
CA PHE A 36 -10.68 -6.05 -3.79
C PHE A 36 -10.56 -4.79 -2.93
N TYR A 37 -10.81 -3.62 -3.50
CA TYR A 37 -10.74 -2.37 -2.73
C TYR A 37 -11.79 -2.31 -1.60
N THR A 38 -12.98 -2.85 -1.82
CA THR A 38 -13.99 -2.96 -0.76
C THR A 38 -13.49 -3.85 0.38
N PHE A 39 -12.87 -4.99 0.06
CA PHE A 39 -12.27 -5.88 1.04
C PHE A 39 -11.18 -5.15 1.85
N VAL A 40 -10.24 -4.49 1.19
CA VAL A 40 -9.15 -3.76 1.86
C VAL A 40 -9.70 -2.65 2.78
N ILE A 41 -10.61 -1.82 2.26
CA ILE A 41 -11.17 -0.70 3.03
C ILE A 41 -11.91 -1.21 4.27
N ASN A 42 -12.77 -2.22 4.13
CA ASN A 42 -13.53 -2.78 5.24
C ASN A 42 -12.59 -3.44 6.28
N ASP A 43 -11.59 -4.17 5.83
CA ASP A 43 -10.66 -4.85 6.71
C ASP A 43 -9.83 -3.86 7.55
N ILE A 44 -9.36 -2.76 6.94
CA ILE A 44 -8.62 -1.72 7.65
C ILE A 44 -9.55 -0.91 8.56
N THR A 45 -10.74 -0.50 8.09
CA THR A 45 -11.66 0.32 8.90
C THR A 45 -12.18 -0.41 10.13
N ASN A 46 -12.20 -1.74 10.12
CA ASN A 46 -12.56 -2.56 11.28
C ASN A 46 -11.43 -2.69 12.32
N GLN A 47 -10.23 -2.19 12.02
CA GLN A 47 -9.12 -2.14 12.97
C GLN A 47 -9.20 -0.86 13.84
N LYS A 48 -8.56 -0.90 15.01
CA LYS A 48 -8.34 0.32 15.82
C LYS A 48 -7.01 0.95 15.42
N PHE A 49 -7.05 2.21 15.03
CA PHE A 49 -5.86 2.99 14.70
C PHE A 49 -6.13 4.50 14.84
N SER A 50 -5.08 5.25 15.08
CA SER A 50 -5.05 6.72 15.10
C SER A 50 -4.14 7.25 13.99
N ARG A 51 -3.10 6.48 13.65
CA ARG A 51 -2.11 6.88 12.66
C ARG A 51 -1.80 5.73 11.70
N ILE A 52 -2.06 5.96 10.41
CA ILE A 52 -1.95 4.92 9.38
C ILE A 52 -1.12 5.40 8.19
N MET A 53 -0.39 4.48 7.54
CA MET A 53 0.40 4.76 6.33
C MET A 53 0.07 3.78 5.22
N ASP A 54 -0.06 4.31 3.99
CA ASP A 54 -0.22 3.57 2.74
C ASP A 54 1.05 3.72 1.89
N ILE A 55 1.83 2.66 1.71
CA ILE A 55 3.05 2.66 0.88
C ILE A 55 2.74 2.12 -0.51
N GLY A 56 3.02 2.93 -1.53
CA GLY A 56 2.53 2.71 -2.88
C GLY A 56 1.06 3.11 -3.02
N SER A 57 0.71 4.26 -2.43
CA SER A 57 -0.69 4.71 -2.28
C SER A 57 -1.39 5.04 -3.60
N GLY A 58 -0.67 5.12 -4.70
CA GLY A 58 -1.20 5.45 -6.01
C GLY A 58 -2.02 6.75 -5.97
N ASN A 59 -3.21 6.71 -6.52
CA ASN A 59 -4.12 7.86 -6.55
C ASN A 59 -4.82 8.16 -5.20
N GLY A 60 -4.40 7.53 -4.11
CA GLY A 60 -4.87 7.75 -2.75
C GLY A 60 -6.31 7.29 -2.48
N TYR A 61 -6.87 6.39 -3.30
CA TYR A 61 -8.27 5.98 -3.17
C TYR A 61 -8.54 5.25 -1.86
N VAL A 62 -7.74 4.22 -1.54
CA VAL A 62 -7.94 3.40 -0.34
C VAL A 62 -7.76 4.26 0.90
N LEU A 63 -6.65 4.97 1.02
CA LEU A 63 -6.35 5.81 2.18
C LEU A 63 -7.43 6.86 2.41
N ALA A 64 -7.89 7.54 1.35
CA ALA A 64 -8.93 8.55 1.48
C ALA A 64 -10.26 7.97 1.98
N GLN A 65 -10.65 6.77 1.51
CA GLN A 65 -11.86 6.10 1.98
C GLN A 65 -11.73 5.66 3.45
N VAL A 66 -10.60 5.08 3.82
CA VAL A 66 -10.32 4.66 5.21
C VAL A 66 -10.40 5.85 6.16
N ILE A 67 -9.73 6.97 5.86
CA ILE A 67 -9.71 8.15 6.73
C ILE A 67 -11.07 8.87 6.74
N SER A 68 -11.83 8.83 5.65
CA SER A 68 -13.18 9.43 5.66
C SER A 68 -14.14 8.74 6.62
N GLN A 69 -13.94 7.44 6.88
CA GLN A 69 -14.74 6.64 7.80
C GLN A 69 -14.23 6.65 9.25
N ASN A 70 -13.04 7.23 9.51
CA ASN A 70 -12.39 7.27 10.81
C ASN A 70 -12.04 8.74 11.17
N SER A 71 -12.96 9.44 11.84
CA SER A 71 -12.86 10.88 12.08
C SER A 71 -11.65 11.29 12.92
N ASN A 72 -11.17 10.42 13.81
CA ASN A 72 -10.07 10.68 14.74
C ASN A 72 -8.70 10.22 14.22
N ALA A 73 -8.64 9.63 13.00
CA ALA A 73 -7.41 9.11 12.46
C ALA A 73 -6.73 10.08 11.49
N THR A 74 -5.40 9.97 11.41
CA THR A 74 -4.55 10.65 10.42
C THR A 74 -3.93 9.62 9.47
N GLY A 75 -3.79 9.99 8.21
CA GLY A 75 -3.27 9.12 7.15
C GLY A 75 -2.11 9.73 6.36
N TYR A 76 -1.17 8.89 6.01
CA TYR A 76 0.01 9.24 5.20
C TYR A 76 0.06 8.33 3.98
N GLY A 77 -0.04 8.91 2.78
CA GLY A 77 0.12 8.18 1.52
C GLY A 77 1.49 8.46 0.91
N ILE A 78 2.23 7.43 0.59
CA ILE A 78 3.56 7.53 -0.01
C ILE A 78 3.52 6.87 -1.38
N ASP A 79 4.02 7.59 -2.39
CA ASP A 79 4.10 7.07 -3.76
C ASP A 79 5.30 7.70 -4.48
N PRO A 80 6.07 6.94 -5.27
CA PRO A 80 7.20 7.49 -6.01
C PRO A 80 6.79 8.42 -7.17
N SER A 81 5.53 8.37 -7.60
CA SER A 81 5.02 9.20 -8.68
C SER A 81 4.49 10.55 -8.19
N PRO A 82 5.10 11.69 -8.56
CA PRO A 82 4.59 13.01 -8.19
C PRO A 82 3.18 13.27 -8.77
N TYR A 83 2.85 12.60 -9.86
CA TYR A 83 1.51 12.66 -10.45
C TYR A 83 0.46 12.00 -9.54
N MET A 84 0.76 10.82 -9.00
CA MET A 84 -0.12 10.10 -8.07
C MET A 84 -0.29 10.87 -6.75
N VAL A 85 0.78 11.40 -6.19
CA VAL A 85 0.74 12.27 -5.00
C VAL A 85 -0.18 13.46 -5.20
N ARG A 86 -0.11 14.11 -6.39
CA ARG A 86 -0.99 15.22 -6.74
C ARG A 86 -2.46 14.81 -6.84
N ILE A 87 -2.75 13.65 -7.42
CA ILE A 87 -4.12 13.11 -7.51
C ILE A 87 -4.66 12.80 -6.10
N GLY A 88 -3.88 12.10 -5.26
CA GLY A 88 -4.24 11.80 -3.89
C GLY A 88 -4.56 13.05 -3.08
N SER A 89 -3.69 14.07 -3.16
CA SER A 89 -3.88 15.36 -2.49
C SER A 89 -5.15 16.10 -2.97
N ARG A 90 -5.45 16.05 -4.29
CA ARG A 90 -6.71 16.63 -4.83
C ARG A 90 -7.92 15.84 -4.33
N ARG A 91 -7.83 14.52 -4.22
CA ARG A 91 -8.88 13.67 -3.67
C ARG A 91 -9.15 14.02 -2.21
N ALA A 92 -8.13 14.14 -1.37
CA ALA A 92 -8.27 14.51 0.03
C ALA A 92 -9.00 15.87 0.19
N ARG A 93 -8.64 16.86 -0.64
CA ARG A 93 -9.33 18.15 -0.64
C ARG A 93 -10.80 18.03 -1.04
N ARG A 94 -11.12 17.30 -2.12
CA ARG A 94 -12.52 17.09 -2.58
C ARG A 94 -13.37 16.36 -1.55
N MET A 95 -12.78 15.49 -0.73
CA MET A 95 -13.46 14.76 0.34
C MET A 95 -13.49 15.51 1.67
N GLY A 96 -12.91 16.70 1.76
CA GLY A 96 -12.86 17.51 3.00
C GLY A 96 -11.97 16.92 4.10
N ILE A 97 -11.02 16.07 3.76
CA ILE A 97 -10.15 15.37 4.72
C ILE A 97 -8.67 15.82 4.65
N SER A 98 -8.36 16.87 3.92
CA SER A 98 -6.97 17.33 3.71
C SER A 98 -6.24 17.76 4.99
N ALA A 99 -6.96 18.09 6.05
CA ALA A 99 -6.36 18.35 7.36
C ALA A 99 -5.85 17.07 8.06
N ARG A 100 -6.31 15.90 7.63
CA ARG A 100 -6.00 14.59 8.25
C ARG A 100 -5.26 13.63 7.33
N VAL A 101 -5.09 13.96 6.06
CA VAL A 101 -4.40 13.11 5.08
C VAL A 101 -3.30 13.89 4.38
N THR A 102 -2.09 13.35 4.42
CA THR A 102 -0.92 13.90 3.71
C THR A 102 -0.43 12.91 2.68
N PHE A 103 -0.25 13.36 1.43
CA PHE A 103 0.41 12.57 0.39
C PHE A 103 1.79 13.13 0.10
N MET A 104 2.79 12.25 0.04
CA MET A 104 4.21 12.61 -0.12
C MET A 104 4.87 11.73 -1.16
N MET A 105 5.91 12.28 -1.80
CA MET A 105 6.81 11.46 -2.61
C MET A 105 7.67 10.60 -1.70
N GLY A 106 7.90 9.36 -2.10
CA GLY A 106 8.70 8.39 -1.39
C GLY A 106 8.45 6.98 -1.90
N SER A 107 9.19 6.02 -1.38
CA SER A 107 9.12 4.60 -1.75
C SER A 107 9.19 3.72 -0.51
N SER A 108 9.16 2.39 -0.71
CA SER A 108 9.39 1.42 0.36
C SER A 108 10.78 1.51 1.00
N HIS A 109 11.73 2.16 0.32
CA HIS A 109 13.12 2.35 0.78
C HIS A 109 13.41 3.77 1.28
N GLU A 110 12.54 4.71 0.94
CA GLU A 110 12.68 6.11 1.33
C GLU A 110 11.33 6.64 1.81
N ILE A 111 11.08 6.48 3.10
CA ILE A 111 9.84 6.91 3.76
C ILE A 111 10.06 8.31 4.37
N PRO A 112 9.48 9.39 3.79
CA PRO A 112 9.80 10.77 4.14
C PRO A 112 9.04 11.26 5.37
N THR A 113 8.74 10.39 6.32
CA THR A 113 8.04 10.75 7.55
C THR A 113 8.66 10.08 8.76
N LYS A 114 8.48 10.70 9.93
CA LYS A 114 8.97 10.21 11.21
C LYS A 114 7.82 9.86 12.13
N GLY A 115 8.13 9.08 13.16
CA GLY A 115 7.18 8.65 14.18
C GLY A 115 6.63 7.27 13.91
N LYS A 116 5.81 6.80 14.84
CA LYS A 116 5.27 5.47 14.85
C LYS A 116 3.87 5.42 14.25
N PHE A 117 3.46 4.24 13.79
CA PHE A 117 2.18 3.99 13.14
C PHE A 117 1.49 2.77 13.77
N ASP A 118 0.19 2.86 13.94
CA ASP A 118 -0.64 1.73 14.37
C ASP A 118 -0.78 0.71 13.22
N ILE A 119 -0.93 1.22 11.99
CA ILE A 119 -1.04 0.39 10.80
C ILE A 119 -0.17 1.01 9.69
N ILE A 120 0.67 0.18 9.10
CA ILE A 120 1.27 0.46 7.79
C ILE A 120 0.73 -0.59 6.83
N TYR A 121 0.37 -0.20 5.62
CA TYR A 121 -0.10 -1.18 4.65
C TYR A 121 0.38 -0.86 3.23
N SER A 122 0.28 -1.85 2.37
CA SER A 122 0.50 -1.73 0.93
C SER A 122 -0.61 -2.46 0.19
N THR A 123 -1.12 -1.87 -0.89
CA THR A 123 -2.22 -2.39 -1.68
C THR A 123 -1.83 -2.49 -3.15
N MET A 124 -1.71 -3.72 -3.69
CA MET A 124 -1.32 -3.96 -5.09
C MET A 124 -0.06 -3.19 -5.51
N SER A 125 0.94 -3.14 -4.62
CA SER A 125 2.18 -2.42 -4.83
C SER A 125 3.40 -3.21 -4.39
N PHE A 126 3.28 -4.08 -3.39
CA PHE A 126 4.39 -4.81 -2.79
C PHE A 126 5.14 -5.69 -3.79
N HIS A 127 4.43 -6.27 -4.77
CA HIS A 127 5.03 -7.08 -5.82
C HIS A 127 6.00 -6.30 -6.74
N HIS A 128 5.93 -4.96 -6.76
CA HIS A 128 6.87 -4.09 -7.49
C HIS A 128 8.11 -3.69 -6.67
N TRP A 129 8.12 -3.97 -5.36
CA TRP A 129 9.22 -3.51 -4.52
C TRP A 129 10.49 -4.31 -4.77
N SER A 130 11.60 -3.60 -4.95
CA SER A 130 12.94 -4.19 -4.89
C SER A 130 13.30 -4.48 -3.43
N ASN A 131 14.21 -5.42 -3.18
CA ASN A 131 14.72 -5.76 -1.84
C ASN A 131 13.63 -5.79 -0.75
N ARG A 132 12.59 -6.61 -0.98
CA ARG A 132 11.41 -6.71 -0.11
C ARG A 132 11.74 -7.06 1.33
N GLU A 133 12.78 -7.87 1.54
CA GLU A 133 13.25 -8.27 2.86
C GLU A 133 13.70 -7.05 3.68
N LYS A 134 14.54 -6.20 3.09
CA LYS A 134 14.99 -4.97 3.75
C LYS A 134 13.83 -4.01 4.00
N ALA A 135 12.96 -3.83 3.00
CA ALA A 135 11.79 -2.95 3.14
C ALA A 135 10.88 -3.39 4.30
N VAL A 136 10.62 -4.70 4.44
CA VAL A 136 9.82 -5.22 5.56
C VAL A 136 10.49 -4.91 6.88
N THR A 137 11.78 -5.20 7.04
CA THR A 137 12.50 -4.95 8.31
C THR A 137 12.54 -3.46 8.67
N ASP A 138 12.72 -2.57 7.70
CA ASP A 138 12.73 -1.12 7.93
C ASP A 138 11.32 -0.61 8.32
N ILE A 139 10.27 -1.11 7.67
CA ILE A 139 8.88 -0.76 7.96
C ILE A 139 8.47 -1.20 9.37
N MET A 140 8.89 -2.37 9.81
CA MET A 140 8.60 -2.84 11.17
C MET A 140 9.13 -1.91 12.26
N GLN A 141 10.25 -1.21 11.99
CA GLN A 141 10.80 -0.20 12.91
C GLN A 141 9.93 1.06 13.03
N LEU A 142 9.03 1.30 12.08
CA LEU A 142 8.09 2.42 12.08
C LEU A 142 6.75 2.08 12.74
N LEU A 143 6.54 0.84 13.16
CA LEU A 143 5.32 0.45 13.88
C LEU A 143 5.41 0.75 15.37
N ASP A 144 4.27 1.11 15.96
CA ASP A 144 4.09 1.09 17.40
C ASP A 144 4.18 -0.35 17.95
N ASP A 145 4.25 -0.52 19.28
CA ASP A 145 4.42 -1.81 19.96
C ASP A 145 3.38 -2.85 19.54
N ASN A 146 2.13 -2.43 19.31
CA ASN A 146 1.04 -3.28 18.81
C ASN A 146 0.71 -3.01 17.34
N GLY A 147 1.59 -2.32 16.64
CA GLY A 147 1.40 -1.94 15.25
C GLY A 147 1.45 -3.13 14.29
N LYS A 148 0.83 -2.98 13.13
CA LYS A 148 0.72 -4.03 12.11
C LYS A 148 1.20 -3.53 10.76
N PHE A 149 1.95 -4.37 10.05
CA PHE A 149 2.21 -4.17 8.62
C PHE A 149 1.36 -5.16 7.82
N MET A 150 0.46 -4.63 6.98
CA MET A 150 -0.52 -5.41 6.22
C MET A 150 -0.26 -5.29 4.72
N ILE A 151 -0.06 -6.42 4.05
CA ILE A 151 0.18 -6.45 2.60
C ILE A 151 -1.02 -7.09 1.93
N TYR A 152 -1.64 -6.37 0.99
CA TYR A 152 -2.79 -6.81 0.22
C TYR A 152 -2.41 -6.98 -1.25
N GLU A 153 -2.52 -8.20 -1.76
CA GLU A 153 -2.13 -8.55 -3.13
C GLU A 153 -3.17 -9.45 -3.82
N ALA A 154 -3.02 -9.60 -5.13
CA ALA A 154 -3.77 -10.59 -5.88
C ALA A 154 -3.18 -11.98 -5.65
N SER A 155 -4.06 -12.98 -5.45
CA SER A 155 -3.68 -14.39 -5.27
C SER A 155 -3.87 -15.19 -6.58
N PRO A 156 -3.01 -16.16 -6.88
CA PRO A 156 -3.16 -17.05 -8.04
C PRO A 156 -4.41 -17.96 -7.94
N ARG A 157 -5.00 -18.08 -6.75
CA ARG A 157 -6.16 -18.95 -6.47
C ARG A 157 -7.51 -18.32 -6.80
N GLY A 158 -7.55 -17.14 -7.42
CA GLY A 158 -8.77 -16.40 -7.65
C GLY A 158 -9.07 -16.03 -9.10
N GLY A 159 -10.21 -15.37 -9.28
CA GLY A 159 -10.78 -15.02 -10.58
C GLY A 159 -10.06 -13.88 -11.34
N PHE A 160 -8.83 -13.53 -10.99
CA PHE A 160 -8.02 -12.66 -11.82
C PHE A 160 -7.61 -13.40 -13.10
N ASN A 161 -7.76 -12.75 -14.23
CA ASN A 161 -7.26 -13.29 -15.48
C ASN A 161 -5.74 -13.45 -15.39
N ARG A 162 -5.27 -14.70 -15.23
CA ARG A 162 -3.86 -15.06 -15.07
C ARG A 162 -2.96 -14.48 -16.16
N LYS A 163 -3.49 -14.24 -17.37
CA LYS A 163 -2.71 -13.65 -18.48
C LYS A 163 -2.42 -12.16 -18.25
N LEU A 164 -3.30 -11.44 -17.55
CA LEU A 164 -3.17 -10.00 -17.30
C LEU A 164 -2.36 -9.67 -16.04
N VAL A 165 -2.31 -10.58 -15.04
CA VAL A 165 -1.70 -10.32 -13.73
C VAL A 165 -0.62 -11.33 -13.33
N LYS A 166 -0.17 -12.21 -14.25
CA LYS A 166 0.71 -13.35 -13.95
C LYS A 166 2.03 -12.95 -13.24
N ALA A 167 2.54 -11.77 -13.52
CA ALA A 167 3.76 -11.23 -12.90
C ALA A 167 3.54 -10.57 -11.52
N HIS A 168 2.29 -10.41 -11.09
CA HIS A 168 1.90 -9.60 -9.93
C HIS A 168 1.11 -10.41 -8.89
N LEU A 169 1.15 -11.74 -8.97
CA LEU A 169 0.45 -12.61 -8.03
C LEU A 169 1.39 -13.01 -6.90
N MET A 170 0.86 -12.99 -5.69
CA MET A 170 1.54 -13.51 -4.50
C MET A 170 0.67 -14.58 -3.84
N ASP A 171 1.31 -15.61 -3.31
CA ASP A 171 0.62 -16.67 -2.58
C ASP A 171 1.09 -16.77 -1.12
N ARG A 172 0.52 -17.71 -0.40
CA ARG A 172 0.83 -17.95 1.01
C ARG A 172 2.29 -18.31 1.24
N GLU A 173 2.85 -19.09 0.34
CA GLU A 173 4.23 -19.58 0.39
C GLU A 173 5.24 -18.43 0.25
N ASP A 174 4.94 -17.45 -0.61
CA ASP A 174 5.75 -16.23 -0.77
C ASP A 174 5.87 -15.46 0.55
N PHE A 175 4.77 -15.27 1.27
CA PHE A 175 4.77 -14.57 2.56
C PHE A 175 5.44 -15.38 3.66
N ILE A 176 5.26 -16.70 3.70
CA ILE A 176 5.95 -17.58 4.65
C ILE A 176 7.47 -17.52 4.42
N LEU A 177 7.89 -17.54 3.16
CA LEU A 177 9.31 -17.42 2.81
C LEU A 177 9.86 -16.04 3.22
N LEU A 178 9.12 -14.97 2.96
CA LEU A 178 9.49 -13.62 3.37
C LEU A 178 9.65 -13.50 4.89
N SER A 179 8.71 -14.05 5.66
CA SER A 179 8.80 -14.11 7.13
C SER A 179 10.05 -14.86 7.60
N LYS A 180 10.35 -16.01 7.00
CA LYS A 180 11.56 -16.79 7.32
C LYS A 180 12.85 -16.02 7.04
N LYS A 181 12.92 -15.32 5.90
CA LYS A 181 14.10 -14.55 5.50
C LYS A 181 14.32 -13.31 6.37
N THR A 182 13.26 -12.64 6.77
CA THR A 182 13.32 -11.41 7.57
C THR A 182 13.37 -11.65 9.07
N GLY A 183 12.95 -12.83 9.51
CA GLY A 183 12.73 -13.14 10.94
C GLY A 183 11.50 -12.42 11.53
N VAL A 184 10.72 -11.68 10.71
CA VAL A 184 9.51 -10.97 11.15
C VAL A 184 8.32 -11.93 11.17
N PRO A 185 7.63 -12.09 12.31
CA PRO A 185 6.52 -13.02 12.42
C PRO A 185 5.28 -12.55 11.65
N ILE A 186 4.59 -13.52 11.06
CA ILE A 186 3.26 -13.32 10.49
C ILE A 186 2.23 -13.66 11.57
N ALA A 187 1.35 -12.71 11.89
CA ALA A 187 0.21 -12.94 12.77
C ALA A 187 -0.92 -13.68 12.04
N GLU A 188 -1.15 -13.33 10.77
CA GLU A 188 -2.26 -13.89 10.01
C GLU A 188 -2.03 -13.81 8.50
N ILE A 189 -2.51 -14.83 7.77
CA ILE A 189 -2.67 -14.79 6.31
C ILE A 189 -4.12 -15.14 5.99
N VAL A 190 -4.82 -14.22 5.32
CA VAL A 190 -6.21 -14.38 4.86
C VAL A 190 -6.24 -14.46 3.34
N GLU A 191 -6.92 -15.48 2.81
CA GLU A 191 -7.22 -15.59 1.38
C GLU A 191 -8.73 -15.45 1.17
N ASN A 192 -9.14 -14.56 0.29
CA ASN A 192 -10.55 -14.29 0.02
C ASN A 192 -10.78 -13.97 -1.46
N GLY A 193 -11.43 -14.87 -2.19
CA GLY A 193 -11.94 -14.62 -3.53
C GLY A 193 -10.90 -14.18 -4.57
N GLY A 194 -9.63 -14.62 -4.43
CA GLY A 194 -8.53 -14.26 -5.31
C GLY A 194 -7.66 -13.11 -4.81
N PHE A 195 -7.85 -12.74 -3.56
CA PHE A 195 -7.03 -11.78 -2.85
C PHE A 195 -6.33 -12.47 -1.70
N ILE A 196 -5.16 -11.95 -1.34
CA ILE A 196 -4.42 -12.40 -0.17
C ILE A 196 -4.00 -11.19 0.65
N ARG A 197 -4.15 -11.33 1.98
CA ARG A 197 -3.58 -10.40 2.95
C ARG A 197 -2.61 -11.15 3.85
N ALA A 198 -1.41 -10.62 4.01
CA ALA A 198 -0.49 -11.03 5.07
C ALA A 198 -0.35 -9.90 6.09
N THR A 199 -0.41 -10.24 7.38
CA THR A 199 -0.24 -9.30 8.50
C THR A 199 1.02 -9.67 9.26
N PHE A 200 2.00 -8.76 9.26
CA PHE A 200 3.24 -8.84 10.02
C PHE A 200 3.11 -8.03 11.31
N VAL A 201 3.74 -8.50 12.38
CA VAL A 201 3.73 -7.85 13.70
C VAL A 201 5.12 -7.86 14.31
N ASN A 202 5.38 -6.96 15.26
CA ASN A 202 6.57 -7.05 16.11
C ASN A 202 6.44 -8.24 17.07
N ARG A 203 7.58 -8.77 17.51
CA ARG A 203 7.63 -9.81 18.54
C ARG A 203 7.37 -9.23 19.92
#